data_dc2371bb47e0e0001d3de135ed6d2321
#
_entry.id   dc2371bb47e0e0001d3de135ed6d2321
#
_cell.length_a   1.000
_cell.length_b   1.000
_cell.length_c   1.000
_cell.angle_alpha   90.00
_cell.angle_beta   90.00
_cell.angle_gamma   90.00
#
_symmetry.space_group_name_H-M   'P 1'
#
loop_
_entity.id
_entity.type
_entity.pdbx_description
1 polymer ?
#
loop_
_entity_poly.entity_id
_entity_poly.type
_entity_poly.pdbx_seq_one_letter_code
_entity_poly.pdbx_strand_id
1 'polypeptide(L)'
;MKTLLELITIEMKEAFEAAGYDAAFAKVTLSNRPDLCEYQCNGAMAAAKTYKKAPIMIANDVVAGLQEKDCFEMAEAVNPGFINLKVKPSFAAAFLNEMAASEKLGVEKTIMVDYGGPNVAKPLHVGHLRSAIIGESVKRILRYKGNKVIGDIHLGDWGYQMGLIITELQKRKPELPYFDENFTGEYPKEAPFTIGELEEIYPTASAYAKEHEEYREKALQATFLLQNGHPGFRAIWNHIMAVSVADLKKNYANLNVSFDLWKGEADAQKYIPDMVEMLKEKGYAHYDEGALVVDVQEETDKKEVPPCMILKSDGAALYDTTDLATLVEREELYQPDEVIYVVDKRQELHFVQVFRCAKKTGIVKPETELEFLGFGTMNGKDGKPFKTREGGVMRLENLIREITEKMYEKITENRTVSEEEAKATAKMVGMAAIKYGDLSNQAAKDYVFDVDRFTSFEGNTGPYILYTIVRIKSILNKYKESGKSMDDIKILPATSESEKALMLEAAKFGSVMENVYEELAPHKICAYIYDLANAFNRFYHETKILAEEDEQKQKSYIALLTLTRDILTTCIDLLGFEAPERM
;
A
#
# COMPACT_ATOMS: atom_id res chain seq x y z
N MET A 1 -20.68 -7.21 8.94
CA MET A 1 -21.87 -7.40 8.06
C MET A 1 -21.52 -8.42 6.99
N LYS A 2 -22.45 -9.36 6.68
CA LYS A 2 -22.22 -10.30 5.57
C LYS A 2 -22.23 -9.58 4.23
N THR A 3 -21.43 -10.03 3.29
CA THR A 3 -21.43 -9.48 1.92
C THR A 3 -22.68 -9.93 1.16
N LEU A 4 -23.02 -9.22 0.09
CA LEU A 4 -24.15 -9.61 -0.76
C LEU A 4 -23.95 -11.02 -1.36
N LEU A 5 -22.72 -11.33 -1.76
CA LEU A 5 -22.35 -12.66 -2.27
C LEU A 5 -22.53 -13.76 -1.22
N GLU A 6 -22.17 -13.49 0.05
CA GLU A 6 -22.41 -14.43 1.15
C GLU A 6 -23.89 -14.66 1.41
N LEU A 7 -24.71 -13.60 1.38
CA LEU A 7 -26.17 -13.74 1.53
C LEU A 7 -26.77 -14.59 0.40
N ILE A 8 -26.39 -14.32 -0.85
CA ILE A 8 -26.82 -15.12 -2.00
C ILE A 8 -26.36 -16.57 -1.88
N THR A 9 -25.14 -16.80 -1.41
CA THR A 9 -24.59 -18.15 -1.21
C THR A 9 -25.37 -18.92 -0.14
N ILE A 10 -25.83 -18.26 0.93
CA ILE A 10 -26.68 -18.89 1.95
C ILE A 10 -27.98 -19.38 1.33
N GLU A 11 -28.66 -18.56 0.54
CA GLU A 11 -29.90 -18.93 -0.13
C GLU A 11 -29.66 -20.10 -1.11
N MET A 12 -28.53 -20.11 -1.80
CA MET A 12 -28.15 -21.22 -2.70
C MET A 12 -27.90 -22.52 -1.92
N LYS A 13 -27.22 -22.46 -0.76
CA LYS A 13 -27.01 -23.63 0.11
C LYS A 13 -28.31 -24.23 0.57
N GLU A 14 -29.25 -23.42 1.02
CA GLU A 14 -30.57 -23.88 1.43
C GLU A 14 -31.33 -24.55 0.25
N ALA A 15 -31.21 -24.02 -0.96
CA ALA A 15 -31.82 -24.59 -2.14
C ALA A 15 -31.20 -25.94 -2.54
N PHE A 16 -29.88 -26.12 -2.42
CA PHE A 16 -29.21 -27.40 -2.62
C PHE A 16 -29.71 -28.46 -1.61
N GLU A 17 -29.74 -28.10 -0.33
CA GLU A 17 -30.21 -28.99 0.75
C GLU A 17 -31.66 -29.38 0.57
N ALA A 18 -32.53 -28.43 0.24
CA ALA A 18 -33.96 -28.70 -0.03
C ALA A 18 -34.16 -29.62 -1.21
N ALA A 19 -33.28 -29.57 -2.21
CA ALA A 19 -33.29 -30.46 -3.35
C ALA A 19 -32.62 -31.83 -3.09
N GLY A 20 -32.09 -32.07 -1.90
CA GLY A 20 -31.43 -33.31 -1.49
C GLY A 20 -29.96 -33.42 -1.90
N TYR A 21 -29.30 -32.27 -2.13
CA TYR A 21 -27.89 -32.20 -2.48
C TYR A 21 -27.07 -31.54 -1.37
N ASP A 22 -25.77 -31.87 -1.29
CA ASP A 22 -24.88 -31.31 -0.30
C ASP A 22 -24.65 -29.82 -0.55
N ALA A 23 -24.83 -29.00 0.49
CA ALA A 23 -24.58 -27.56 0.48
C ALA A 23 -23.14 -27.17 0.12
N ALA A 24 -22.18 -28.08 0.26
CA ALA A 24 -20.78 -27.86 -0.13
C ALA A 24 -20.62 -27.53 -1.63
N PHE A 25 -21.55 -27.94 -2.46
CA PHE A 25 -21.56 -27.63 -3.90
C PHE A 25 -22.12 -26.23 -4.21
N ALA A 26 -22.81 -25.60 -3.28
CA ALA A 26 -23.52 -24.33 -3.48
C ALA A 26 -22.58 -23.10 -3.50
N LYS A 27 -21.54 -23.11 -4.31
CA LYS A 27 -20.60 -22.00 -4.45
C LYS A 27 -21.09 -21.02 -5.52
N VAL A 28 -21.44 -19.81 -5.10
CA VAL A 28 -21.83 -18.71 -5.99
C VAL A 28 -20.63 -17.80 -6.26
N THR A 29 -20.50 -17.37 -7.50
CA THR A 29 -19.47 -16.41 -7.94
C THR A 29 -20.10 -15.29 -8.76
N LEU A 30 -19.37 -14.21 -8.94
CA LEU A 30 -19.73 -13.19 -9.93
C LEU A 30 -19.73 -13.81 -11.33
N SER A 31 -20.69 -13.42 -12.16
CA SER A 31 -20.76 -13.90 -13.53
C SER A 31 -19.66 -13.29 -14.40
N ASN A 32 -19.07 -14.11 -15.26
CA ASN A 32 -18.17 -13.64 -16.32
C ASN A 32 -18.95 -13.10 -17.56
N ARG A 33 -20.27 -13.24 -17.56
CA ARG A 33 -21.17 -12.81 -18.62
C ARG A 33 -22.28 -11.92 -18.02
N PRO A 34 -21.92 -10.67 -17.64
CA PRO A 34 -22.88 -9.74 -17.02
C PRO A 34 -24.06 -9.37 -17.93
N ASP A 35 -23.92 -9.61 -19.23
CA ASP A 35 -25.01 -9.51 -20.21
C ASP A 35 -26.09 -10.59 -20.02
N LEU A 36 -25.77 -11.74 -19.45
CA LEU A 36 -26.68 -12.85 -19.23
C LEU A 36 -27.16 -12.92 -17.77
N CYS A 37 -26.28 -12.78 -16.82
CA CYS A 37 -26.59 -12.86 -15.39
C CYS A 37 -25.57 -12.09 -14.54
N GLU A 38 -25.96 -11.80 -13.32
CA GLU A 38 -25.11 -11.06 -12.35
C GLU A 38 -24.23 -12.01 -11.54
N TYR A 39 -24.77 -13.14 -11.15
CA TYR A 39 -24.12 -14.20 -10.37
C TYR A 39 -24.35 -15.56 -11.02
N GLN A 40 -23.45 -16.49 -10.71
CA GLN A 40 -23.54 -17.85 -11.28
C GLN A 40 -23.08 -18.89 -10.25
N CYS A 41 -23.73 -20.03 -10.24
CA CYS A 41 -23.31 -21.21 -9.49
C CYS A 41 -23.04 -22.39 -10.44
N ASN A 42 -21.86 -22.98 -10.31
CA ASN A 42 -21.41 -24.14 -11.09
C ASN A 42 -21.52 -25.46 -10.31
N GLY A 43 -22.14 -25.42 -9.13
CA GLY A 43 -22.17 -26.52 -8.18
C GLY A 43 -22.84 -27.80 -8.74
N ALA A 44 -23.82 -27.65 -9.60
CA ALA A 44 -24.48 -28.78 -10.23
C ALA A 44 -23.54 -29.64 -11.08
N MET A 45 -22.58 -29.02 -11.77
CA MET A 45 -21.56 -29.75 -12.54
C MET A 45 -20.60 -30.51 -11.64
N ALA A 46 -20.19 -29.91 -10.51
CA ALA A 46 -19.36 -30.57 -9.53
C ALA A 46 -20.08 -31.75 -8.83
N ALA A 47 -21.36 -31.57 -8.52
CA ALA A 47 -22.21 -32.58 -7.88
C ALA A 47 -22.56 -33.78 -8.78
N ALA A 48 -22.57 -33.62 -10.09
CA ALA A 48 -23.02 -34.62 -11.07
C ALA A 48 -22.38 -35.99 -10.89
N LYS A 49 -21.09 -36.04 -10.62
CA LYS A 49 -20.33 -37.28 -10.40
C LYS A 49 -20.76 -37.96 -9.09
N THR A 50 -20.94 -37.20 -8.04
CA THR A 50 -21.34 -37.72 -6.71
C THR A 50 -22.73 -38.32 -6.73
N TYR A 51 -23.69 -37.64 -7.38
CA TYR A 51 -25.07 -38.05 -7.41
C TYR A 51 -25.45 -38.90 -8.65
N LYS A 52 -24.48 -39.16 -9.54
CA LYS A 52 -24.68 -39.92 -10.80
C LYS A 52 -25.89 -39.43 -11.60
N LYS A 53 -26.03 -38.12 -11.69
CA LYS A 53 -27.15 -37.43 -12.33
C LYS A 53 -26.61 -36.36 -13.28
N ALA A 54 -27.34 -36.12 -14.38
CA ALA A 54 -26.92 -35.08 -15.33
C ALA A 54 -26.89 -33.69 -14.65
N PRO A 55 -25.85 -32.88 -14.86
CA PRO A 55 -25.71 -31.57 -14.18
C PRO A 55 -26.92 -30.66 -14.38
N ILE A 56 -27.50 -30.63 -15.58
CA ILE A 56 -28.70 -29.82 -15.86
C ILE A 56 -29.92 -30.25 -15.04
N MET A 57 -30.06 -31.55 -14.74
CA MET A 57 -31.16 -32.04 -13.91
C MET A 57 -30.97 -31.59 -12.45
N ILE A 58 -29.74 -31.63 -11.92
CA ILE A 58 -29.43 -31.12 -10.59
C ILE A 58 -29.71 -29.62 -10.54
N ALA A 59 -29.25 -28.87 -11.55
CA ALA A 59 -29.49 -27.42 -11.64
C ALA A 59 -31.00 -27.10 -11.66
N ASN A 60 -31.80 -27.82 -12.40
CA ASN A 60 -33.26 -27.64 -12.43
C ASN A 60 -33.92 -27.92 -11.06
N ASP A 61 -33.50 -28.99 -10.38
CA ASP A 61 -34.01 -29.30 -9.04
C ASP A 61 -33.72 -28.17 -8.03
N VAL A 62 -32.49 -27.60 -8.07
CA VAL A 62 -32.08 -26.51 -7.20
C VAL A 62 -32.82 -25.21 -7.54
N VAL A 63 -32.97 -24.89 -8.82
CA VAL A 63 -33.67 -23.69 -9.30
C VAL A 63 -35.12 -23.66 -8.84
N ALA A 64 -35.79 -24.81 -8.78
CA ALA A 64 -37.15 -24.89 -8.27
C ALA A 64 -37.29 -24.31 -6.85
N GLY A 65 -36.32 -24.55 -5.97
CA GLY A 65 -36.28 -23.97 -4.63
C GLY A 65 -35.88 -22.48 -4.58
N LEU A 66 -35.22 -21.97 -5.61
CA LEU A 66 -34.82 -20.57 -5.68
C LEU A 66 -35.91 -19.62 -6.13
N GLN A 67 -36.85 -20.11 -6.92
CA GLN A 67 -37.96 -19.29 -7.47
C GLN A 67 -38.90 -18.74 -6.38
N GLU A 68 -38.97 -19.38 -5.24
CA GLU A 68 -39.77 -18.93 -4.09
C GLU A 68 -39.04 -17.96 -3.18
N LYS A 69 -37.74 -17.71 -3.46
CA LYS A 69 -36.89 -16.79 -2.64
C LYS A 69 -37.07 -15.34 -3.07
N ASP A 70 -37.22 -14.46 -2.09
CA ASP A 70 -37.44 -13.03 -2.35
C ASP A 70 -36.19 -12.26 -2.83
N CYS A 71 -35.03 -12.90 -2.82
CA CYS A 71 -33.75 -12.24 -3.22
C CYS A 71 -33.51 -12.28 -4.74
N PHE A 72 -34.15 -13.15 -5.50
CA PHE A 72 -33.88 -13.32 -6.93
C PHE A 72 -35.00 -12.80 -7.82
N GLU A 73 -34.64 -12.01 -8.82
CA GLU A 73 -35.48 -11.64 -9.96
C GLU A 73 -35.49 -12.75 -11.01
N MET A 74 -34.36 -13.44 -11.18
CA MET A 74 -34.17 -14.54 -12.09
C MET A 74 -33.27 -15.61 -11.45
N ALA A 75 -33.72 -16.86 -11.53
CA ALA A 75 -32.91 -18.04 -11.26
C ALA A 75 -33.17 -19.05 -12.36
N GLU A 76 -32.20 -19.36 -13.17
CA GLU A 76 -32.34 -20.18 -14.38
C GLU A 76 -31.24 -21.22 -14.49
N ALA A 77 -31.63 -22.46 -14.78
CA ALA A 77 -30.70 -23.53 -15.12
C ALA A 77 -30.35 -23.49 -16.61
N VAL A 78 -29.06 -23.42 -16.91
CA VAL A 78 -28.52 -23.31 -18.28
C VAL A 78 -27.53 -24.45 -18.53
N ASN A 79 -27.65 -25.06 -19.72
CA ASN A 79 -26.75 -26.16 -20.11
C ASN A 79 -25.26 -25.75 -20.03
N PRO A 80 -24.39 -26.66 -19.58
CA PRO A 80 -24.63 -28.05 -19.17
C PRO A 80 -25.10 -28.23 -17.71
N GLY A 81 -25.17 -27.19 -16.89
CA GLY A 81 -25.55 -27.25 -15.48
C GLY A 81 -25.19 -25.98 -14.70
N PHE A 82 -25.11 -24.84 -15.38
CA PHE A 82 -24.98 -23.54 -14.76
C PHE A 82 -26.30 -23.09 -14.14
N ILE A 83 -26.24 -22.44 -13.00
CA ILE A 83 -27.37 -21.71 -12.43
C ILE A 83 -27.06 -20.23 -12.54
N ASN A 84 -27.78 -19.52 -13.39
CA ASN A 84 -27.65 -18.08 -13.60
C ASN A 84 -28.63 -17.33 -12.70
N LEU A 85 -28.17 -16.28 -12.07
CA LEU A 85 -28.93 -15.51 -11.08
C LEU A 85 -28.90 -14.01 -11.40
N LYS A 86 -30.07 -13.36 -11.23
CA LYS A 86 -30.20 -11.92 -11.11
C LYS A 86 -30.89 -11.59 -9.79
N VAL A 87 -30.34 -10.61 -9.07
CA VAL A 87 -30.86 -10.17 -7.78
C VAL A 87 -32.05 -9.24 -7.98
N LYS A 88 -33.07 -9.33 -7.14
CA LYS A 88 -34.17 -8.35 -7.13
C LYS A 88 -33.65 -6.97 -6.77
N PRO A 89 -34.07 -5.92 -7.50
CA PRO A 89 -33.72 -4.55 -7.15
C PRO A 89 -34.05 -4.15 -5.71
N SER A 90 -35.16 -4.66 -5.16
CA SER A 90 -35.55 -4.43 -3.77
C SER A 90 -34.58 -5.04 -2.75
N PHE A 91 -34.06 -6.24 -3.04
CA PHE A 91 -33.09 -6.89 -2.18
C PHE A 91 -31.74 -6.15 -2.19
N ALA A 92 -31.29 -5.72 -3.38
CA ALA A 92 -30.09 -4.89 -3.51
C ALA A 92 -30.21 -3.55 -2.77
N ALA A 93 -31.37 -2.87 -2.89
CA ALA A 93 -31.63 -1.62 -2.20
C ALA A 93 -31.61 -1.79 -0.66
N ALA A 94 -32.26 -2.81 -0.14
CA ALA A 94 -32.25 -3.11 1.29
C ALA A 94 -30.83 -3.38 1.81
N PHE A 95 -30.04 -4.16 1.08
CA PHE A 95 -28.64 -4.43 1.39
C PHE A 95 -27.81 -3.15 1.46
N LEU A 96 -27.95 -2.25 0.48
CA LEU A 96 -27.19 -0.99 0.44
C LEU A 96 -27.57 -0.05 1.58
N ASN A 97 -28.85 0.03 1.94
CA ASN A 97 -29.28 0.85 3.10
C ASN A 97 -28.73 0.31 4.41
N GLU A 98 -28.67 -1.01 4.59
CA GLU A 98 -28.05 -1.63 5.76
C GLU A 98 -26.53 -1.41 5.77
N MET A 99 -25.88 -1.56 4.63
CA MET A 99 -24.43 -1.31 4.49
C MET A 99 -24.07 0.14 4.83
N ALA A 100 -24.84 1.12 4.38
CA ALA A 100 -24.63 2.53 4.68
C ALA A 100 -24.76 2.87 6.17
N ALA A 101 -25.60 2.12 6.91
CA ALA A 101 -25.84 2.30 8.33
C ALA A 101 -24.90 1.48 9.23
N SER A 102 -24.13 0.54 8.68
CA SER A 102 -23.31 -0.38 9.47
C SER A 102 -22.02 0.26 9.96
N GLU A 103 -21.68 -0.01 11.23
CA GLU A 103 -20.39 0.37 11.82
C GLU A 103 -19.28 -0.61 11.42
N LYS A 104 -18.05 -0.11 11.38
CA LYS A 104 -16.86 -0.93 11.12
C LYS A 104 -16.52 -1.76 12.35
N LEU A 105 -16.50 -3.07 12.22
CA LEU A 105 -16.00 -4.00 13.24
C LEU A 105 -14.53 -4.31 12.91
N GLY A 106 -13.63 -3.91 13.79
CA GLY A 106 -12.20 -4.15 13.66
C GLY A 106 -11.71 -5.35 14.45
N VAL A 107 -10.56 -5.89 14.07
CA VAL A 107 -9.76 -6.84 14.83
C VAL A 107 -8.58 -6.08 15.41
N GLU A 108 -8.48 -5.99 16.73
CA GLU A 108 -7.38 -5.29 17.40
C GLU A 108 -6.11 -6.14 17.40
N LYS A 109 -5.31 -6.03 16.36
CA LYS A 109 -3.91 -6.48 16.35
C LYS A 109 -2.99 -5.27 16.41
N THR A 110 -1.78 -5.46 16.96
CA THR A 110 -0.68 -4.51 16.82
C THR A 110 0.18 -4.94 15.64
N ILE A 111 0.22 -4.14 14.59
CA ILE A 111 0.93 -4.44 13.34
C ILE A 111 1.97 -3.34 13.09
N MET A 112 3.21 -3.74 12.83
CA MET A 112 4.25 -2.82 12.39
C MET A 112 4.44 -2.95 10.89
N VAL A 113 4.52 -1.80 10.20
CA VAL A 113 4.83 -1.73 8.77
C VAL A 113 6.16 -1.01 8.60
N ASP A 114 7.14 -1.75 8.13
CA ASP A 114 8.49 -1.27 7.82
C ASP A 114 8.54 -0.92 6.32
N TYR A 115 8.65 0.37 6.02
CA TYR A 115 8.64 0.86 4.65
C TYR A 115 9.36 2.20 4.50
N GLY A 116 9.70 2.56 3.28
CA GLY A 116 10.48 3.76 2.97
C GLY A 116 11.98 3.49 2.95
N GLY A 117 12.60 3.31 4.10
CA GLY A 117 13.97 2.87 4.31
C GLY A 117 15.08 3.58 3.53
N PRO A 118 15.08 4.93 3.40
CA PRO A 118 16.13 5.61 2.68
C PRO A 118 17.40 5.72 3.52
N ASN A 119 18.53 5.83 2.85
CA ASN A 119 19.76 6.25 3.50
C ASN A 119 19.71 7.75 3.79
N VAL A 120 20.14 8.16 4.97
CA VAL A 120 20.32 9.58 5.32
C VAL A 120 21.41 10.22 4.45
N ALA A 121 21.41 11.54 4.38
CA ALA A 121 22.35 12.32 3.56
C ALA A 121 22.29 12.06 2.05
N LYS A 122 21.24 11.44 1.57
CA LYS A 122 20.96 11.25 0.14
C LYS A 122 19.59 11.81 -0.21
N PRO A 123 19.43 12.45 -1.38
CA PRO A 123 18.11 12.86 -1.82
C PRO A 123 17.24 11.64 -2.12
N LEU A 124 15.94 11.77 -1.87
CA LEU A 124 14.99 10.78 -2.34
C LEU A 124 14.93 10.80 -3.88
N HIS A 125 14.98 9.64 -4.46
CA HIS A 125 14.82 9.45 -5.89
C HIS A 125 13.61 8.53 -6.19
N VAL A 126 13.23 8.44 -7.44
CA VAL A 126 12.06 7.67 -7.87
C VAL A 126 12.08 6.20 -7.44
N GLY A 127 13.27 5.63 -7.20
CA GLY A 127 13.42 4.27 -6.64
C GLY A 127 12.87 4.11 -5.22
N HIS A 128 12.72 5.20 -4.46
CA HIS A 128 12.10 5.18 -3.13
C HIS A 128 10.58 5.33 -3.15
N LEU A 129 10.01 5.70 -4.32
CA LEU A 129 8.60 6.00 -4.47
C LEU A 129 7.71 4.81 -4.11
N ARG A 130 8.00 3.63 -4.65
CA ARG A 130 7.14 2.46 -4.51
C ARG A 130 7.03 1.98 -3.08
N SER A 131 8.13 1.89 -2.35
CA SER A 131 8.10 1.52 -0.93
C SER A 131 7.23 2.47 -0.12
N ALA A 132 7.40 3.79 -0.32
CA ALA A 132 6.65 4.80 0.40
C ALA A 132 5.14 4.75 0.09
N ILE A 133 4.76 4.69 -1.18
CA ILE A 133 3.35 4.71 -1.61
C ILE A 133 2.63 3.40 -1.24
N ILE A 134 3.23 2.25 -1.49
CA ILE A 134 2.65 0.95 -1.15
C ILE A 134 2.54 0.80 0.36
N GLY A 135 3.60 1.11 1.09
CA GLY A 135 3.62 1.02 2.56
C GLY A 135 2.59 1.92 3.23
N GLU A 136 2.45 3.15 2.76
CA GLU A 136 1.42 4.07 3.27
C GLU A 136 -0.01 3.55 3.02
N SER A 137 -0.27 3.02 1.83
CA SER A 137 -1.57 2.42 1.51
C SER A 137 -1.85 1.20 2.37
N VAL A 138 -0.90 0.29 2.52
CA VAL A 138 -1.02 -0.89 3.39
C VAL A 138 -1.30 -0.47 4.84
N LYS A 139 -0.55 0.49 5.38
CA LYS A 139 -0.78 1.04 6.72
C LYS A 139 -2.22 1.56 6.89
N ARG A 140 -2.73 2.31 5.92
CA ARG A 140 -4.10 2.86 5.95
C ARG A 140 -5.16 1.78 5.86
N ILE A 141 -4.97 0.77 5.01
CA ILE A 141 -5.87 -0.39 4.88
C ILE A 141 -5.97 -1.15 6.20
N LEU A 142 -4.83 -1.42 6.83
CA LEU A 142 -4.78 -2.11 8.12
C LEU A 142 -5.46 -1.32 9.25
N ARG A 143 -5.26 0.01 9.30
CA ARG A 143 -5.95 0.91 10.24
C ARG A 143 -7.44 0.97 9.98
N TYR A 144 -7.85 1.00 8.72
CA TYR A 144 -9.26 0.98 8.35
C TYR A 144 -9.99 -0.26 8.86
N LYS A 145 -9.30 -1.40 8.91
CA LYS A 145 -9.84 -2.65 9.46
C LYS A 145 -9.92 -2.65 10.99
N GLY A 146 -9.35 -1.67 11.68
CA GLY A 146 -9.42 -1.49 13.14
C GLY A 146 -8.16 -1.92 13.90
N ASN A 147 -7.06 -2.20 13.23
CA ASN A 147 -5.80 -2.55 13.87
C ASN A 147 -5.05 -1.31 14.39
N LYS A 148 -4.25 -1.50 15.44
CA LYS A 148 -3.22 -0.56 15.84
C LYS A 148 -2.01 -0.74 14.92
N VAL A 149 -1.73 0.23 14.09
CA VAL A 149 -0.65 0.13 13.10
C VAL A 149 0.42 1.18 13.35
N ILE A 150 1.68 0.72 13.41
CA ILE A 150 2.87 1.53 13.62
C ILE A 150 3.70 1.49 12.35
N GLY A 151 3.83 2.64 11.67
CA GLY A 151 4.72 2.79 10.52
C GLY A 151 6.12 3.20 10.95
N ASP A 152 7.11 2.40 10.58
CA ASP A 152 8.53 2.67 10.84
C ASP A 152 9.30 2.83 9.54
N ILE A 153 10.04 3.92 9.41
CA ILE A 153 10.81 4.20 8.19
C ILE A 153 12.10 3.37 8.10
N HIS A 154 12.70 3.01 9.21
CA HIS A 154 13.96 2.27 9.31
C HIS A 154 15.10 2.83 8.45
N LEU A 155 15.69 3.94 8.89
CA LEU A 155 16.71 4.68 8.15
C LEU A 155 18.07 3.95 8.09
N GLY A 156 18.73 4.03 6.93
CA GLY A 156 20.14 3.68 6.78
C GLY A 156 21.01 4.85 7.26
N ASP A 157 21.46 4.80 8.52
CA ASP A 157 22.07 5.92 9.21
C ASP A 157 23.37 5.59 9.96
N TRP A 158 23.92 4.40 9.78
CA TRP A 158 25.01 3.93 10.65
C TRP A 158 26.20 3.29 9.93
N GLY A 159 26.13 3.10 8.65
CA GLY A 159 27.13 2.36 7.88
C GLY A 159 28.32 3.22 7.40
N TYR A 160 29.12 2.62 6.53
CA TYR A 160 30.31 3.21 5.89
C TYR A 160 30.07 4.58 5.24
N GLN A 161 28.87 4.83 4.76
CA GLN A 161 28.49 6.15 4.22
C GLN A 161 28.69 7.29 5.21
N MET A 162 28.50 7.06 6.51
CA MET A 162 28.74 8.07 7.53
C MET A 162 30.24 8.40 7.63
N GLY A 163 31.09 7.39 7.58
CA GLY A 163 32.54 7.57 7.54
C GLY A 163 33.01 8.35 6.30
N LEU A 164 32.42 8.09 5.15
CA LEU A 164 32.69 8.84 3.92
C LEU A 164 32.34 10.33 4.07
N ILE A 165 31.18 10.63 4.63
CA ILE A 165 30.74 12.02 4.85
C ILE A 165 31.68 12.74 5.83
N ILE A 166 32.03 12.10 6.95
CA ILE A 166 32.95 12.65 7.94
C ILE A 166 34.32 12.94 7.32
N THR A 167 34.84 11.99 6.55
CA THR A 167 36.15 12.12 5.89
C THR A 167 36.18 13.27 4.88
N GLU A 168 35.14 13.39 4.07
CA GLU A 168 35.02 14.48 3.10
C GLU A 168 34.83 15.84 3.79
N LEU A 169 34.05 15.89 4.85
CA LEU A 169 33.87 17.11 5.64
C LEU A 169 35.20 17.56 6.26
N GLN A 170 35.99 16.63 6.78
CA GLN A 170 37.31 16.92 7.33
C GLN A 170 38.28 17.48 6.26
N LYS A 171 38.21 16.92 5.06
CA LYS A 171 39.01 17.41 3.92
C LYS A 171 38.61 18.82 3.51
N ARG A 172 37.33 19.14 3.51
CA ARG A 172 36.81 20.48 3.11
C ARG A 172 36.95 21.53 4.19
N LYS A 173 36.74 21.15 5.45
CA LYS A 173 36.68 22.06 6.61
C LYS A 173 37.49 21.50 7.79
N PRO A 174 38.84 21.36 7.65
CA PRO A 174 39.64 20.70 8.67
C PRO A 174 39.75 21.51 9.98
N GLU A 175 39.40 22.77 9.96
CA GLU A 175 39.43 23.69 11.11
C GLU A 175 38.26 23.52 12.08
N LEU A 176 37.26 22.73 11.72
CA LEU A 176 36.08 22.53 12.56
C LEU A 176 36.43 21.82 13.88
N PRO A 177 35.79 22.19 15.00
CA PRO A 177 36.09 21.62 16.31
C PRO A 177 35.86 20.11 16.42
N TYR A 178 35.07 19.53 15.53
CA TYR A 178 34.80 18.10 15.50
C TYR A 178 36.03 17.23 15.20
N PHE A 179 37.05 17.82 14.60
CA PHE A 179 38.31 17.16 14.19
C PHE A 179 39.49 17.46 15.11
N ASP A 180 39.28 18.32 16.12
CA ASP A 180 40.27 18.63 17.12
C ASP A 180 40.15 17.65 18.30
N GLU A 181 41.14 16.77 18.45
CA GLU A 181 41.18 15.78 19.53
C GLU A 181 41.31 16.43 20.94
N ASN A 182 41.78 17.68 21.02
CA ASN A 182 41.92 18.42 22.27
C ASN A 182 40.70 19.31 22.59
N PHE A 183 39.68 19.29 21.76
CA PHE A 183 38.49 20.10 21.98
C PHE A 183 37.67 19.56 23.16
N THR A 184 37.46 20.45 24.16
CA THR A 184 36.73 20.13 25.41
C THR A 184 35.46 20.95 25.60
N GLY A 185 35.14 21.84 24.66
CA GLY A 185 33.97 22.70 24.70
C GLY A 185 32.69 22.01 24.23
N GLU A 186 31.61 22.77 24.21
CA GLU A 186 30.36 22.32 23.55
C GLU A 186 30.50 22.49 22.04
N TYR A 187 30.09 21.47 21.30
CA TYR A 187 30.05 21.54 19.84
C TYR A 187 28.95 22.50 19.36
N PRO A 188 29.17 23.20 18.22
CA PRO A 188 28.20 24.14 17.67
C PRO A 188 26.80 23.52 17.52
N LYS A 189 25.79 24.32 17.87
CA LYS A 189 24.37 23.89 17.70
C LYS A 189 23.92 23.90 16.26
N GLU A 190 24.50 24.75 15.43
CA GLU A 190 24.22 24.81 14.00
C GLU A 190 25.04 23.77 13.26
N ALA A 191 24.40 23.13 12.29
CA ALA A 191 25.05 22.15 11.42
C ALA A 191 26.14 22.84 10.58
N PRO A 192 27.32 22.20 10.40
CA PRO A 192 28.41 22.75 9.59
C PRO A 192 28.15 22.60 8.07
N PHE A 193 26.99 22.19 7.68
CA PHE A 193 26.56 21.99 6.30
C PHE A 193 25.03 22.16 6.15
N THR A 194 24.62 22.45 4.94
CA THR A 194 23.23 22.41 4.51
C THR A 194 22.88 21.03 3.94
N ILE A 195 21.58 20.75 3.69
CA ILE A 195 21.16 19.52 3.01
C ILE A 195 21.75 19.45 1.59
N GLY A 196 21.81 20.56 0.86
CA GLY A 196 22.43 20.62 -0.47
C GLY A 196 23.91 20.26 -0.45
N GLU A 197 24.66 20.73 0.56
CA GLU A 197 26.06 20.34 0.74
C GLU A 197 26.22 18.85 1.08
N LEU A 198 25.35 18.29 1.93
CA LEU A 198 25.37 16.84 2.23
C LEU A 198 25.10 15.99 0.99
N GLU A 199 24.17 16.39 0.16
CA GLU A 199 23.83 15.70 -1.09
C GLU A 199 24.98 15.70 -2.10
N GLU A 200 25.88 16.66 -2.01
CA GLU A 200 27.11 16.74 -2.82
C GLU A 200 28.27 15.97 -2.16
N ILE A 201 28.43 16.08 -0.85
CA ILE A 201 29.54 15.49 -0.07
C ILE A 201 29.59 13.97 -0.27
N TYR A 202 28.47 13.28 -0.09
CA TYR A 202 28.44 11.81 -0.14
C TYR A 202 28.83 11.25 -1.51
N PRO A 203 28.22 11.66 -2.64
CA PRO A 203 28.64 11.15 -3.96
C PRO A 203 30.09 11.45 -4.28
N THR A 204 30.58 12.63 -3.93
CA THR A 204 31.99 13.03 -4.11
C THR A 204 32.91 12.10 -3.31
N ALA A 205 32.64 11.88 -2.05
CA ALA A 205 33.41 10.99 -1.20
C ALA A 205 33.40 9.55 -1.70
N SER A 206 32.22 9.06 -2.09
CA SER A 206 32.03 7.69 -2.61
C SER A 206 32.81 7.45 -3.92
N ALA A 207 32.78 8.41 -4.83
CA ALA A 207 33.53 8.32 -6.09
C ALA A 207 35.04 8.35 -5.84
N TYR A 208 35.51 9.28 -5.00
CA TYR A 208 36.92 9.44 -4.68
C TYR A 208 37.50 8.21 -3.97
N ALA A 209 36.76 7.63 -3.03
CA ALA A 209 37.19 6.44 -2.29
C ALA A 209 37.38 5.19 -3.19
N LYS A 210 36.71 5.11 -4.32
CA LYS A 210 36.86 3.98 -5.27
C LYS A 210 38.23 3.96 -5.94
N GLU A 211 38.81 5.13 -6.14
CA GLU A 211 40.07 5.32 -6.84
C GLU A 211 41.26 5.56 -5.90
N HIS A 212 41.00 5.87 -4.60
CA HIS A 212 42.00 6.24 -3.62
C HIS A 212 41.89 5.39 -2.37
N GLU A 213 42.74 4.39 -2.24
CA GLU A 213 42.69 3.43 -1.14
C GLU A 213 42.93 4.08 0.23
N GLU A 214 43.89 5.00 0.34
CA GLU A 214 44.16 5.75 1.59
C GLU A 214 42.94 6.53 2.09
N TYR A 215 42.19 7.12 1.16
CA TYR A 215 40.95 7.82 1.50
C TYR A 215 39.86 6.85 1.97
N ARG A 216 39.74 5.71 1.30
CA ARG A 216 38.81 4.63 1.70
C ARG A 216 39.12 4.14 3.11
N GLU A 217 40.41 3.91 3.43
CA GLU A 217 40.83 3.49 4.77
C GLU A 217 40.51 4.52 5.84
N LYS A 218 40.71 5.83 5.56
CA LYS A 218 40.28 6.90 6.44
C LYS A 218 38.77 6.90 6.70
N ALA A 219 37.97 6.66 5.66
CA ALA A 219 36.53 6.57 5.80
C ALA A 219 36.09 5.36 6.64
N LEU A 220 36.74 4.22 6.48
CA LEU A 220 36.54 3.04 7.33
C LEU A 220 36.92 3.31 8.79
N GLN A 221 38.04 3.97 9.01
CA GLN A 221 38.47 4.37 10.35
C GLN A 221 37.52 5.40 10.98
N ALA A 222 37.03 6.35 10.21
CA ALA A 222 36.02 7.32 10.68
C ALA A 222 34.70 6.63 11.06
N THR A 223 34.29 5.63 10.30
CA THR A 223 33.10 4.81 10.62
C THR A 223 33.30 4.06 11.94
N PHE A 224 34.45 3.44 12.10
CA PHE A 224 34.80 2.73 13.34
C PHE A 224 34.82 3.66 14.56
N LEU A 225 35.45 4.83 14.45
CA LEU A 225 35.50 5.85 15.52
C LEU A 225 34.11 6.39 15.87
N LEU A 226 33.27 6.67 14.86
CA LEU A 226 31.88 7.05 15.06
C LEU A 226 31.13 6.01 15.88
N GLN A 227 31.20 4.75 15.46
CA GLN A 227 30.50 3.62 16.10
C GLN A 227 31.00 3.37 17.53
N ASN A 228 32.25 3.67 17.81
CA ASN A 228 32.87 3.52 19.12
C ASN A 228 32.83 4.82 19.98
N GLY A 229 32.00 5.78 19.62
CA GLY A 229 31.67 6.91 20.48
C GLY A 229 32.61 8.12 20.40
N HIS A 230 33.38 8.28 19.32
CA HIS A 230 34.19 9.49 19.12
C HIS A 230 33.31 10.75 19.21
N PRO A 231 33.58 11.66 20.17
CA PRO A 231 32.67 12.77 20.47
C PRO A 231 32.40 13.70 19.29
N GLY A 232 33.45 14.10 18.57
CA GLY A 232 33.34 14.99 17.41
C GLY A 232 32.54 14.33 16.28
N PHE A 233 32.79 13.05 16.00
CA PHE A 233 32.10 12.33 14.93
C PHE A 233 30.63 12.03 15.28
N ARG A 234 30.33 11.77 16.54
CA ARG A 234 28.98 11.70 17.06
C ARG A 234 28.22 13.02 16.94
N ALA A 235 28.88 14.14 17.21
CA ALA A 235 28.30 15.45 17.03
C ALA A 235 27.98 15.75 15.55
N ILE A 236 28.88 15.39 14.62
CA ILE A 236 28.63 15.48 13.18
C ILE A 236 27.44 14.59 12.81
N TRP A 237 27.42 13.35 13.27
CA TRP A 237 26.32 12.42 13.01
C TRP A 237 24.96 12.95 13.48
N ASN A 238 24.91 13.57 14.65
CA ASN A 238 23.70 14.23 15.13
C ASN A 238 23.22 15.34 14.18
N HIS A 239 24.14 16.11 13.62
CA HIS A 239 23.81 17.13 12.61
C HIS A 239 23.33 16.51 11.29
N ILE A 240 23.98 15.44 10.82
CA ILE A 240 23.54 14.69 9.64
C ILE A 240 22.09 14.21 9.82
N MET A 241 21.80 13.62 10.98
CA MET A 241 20.45 13.14 11.30
C MET A 241 19.42 14.26 11.34
N ALA A 242 19.71 15.35 12.04
CA ALA A 242 18.80 16.49 12.16
C ALA A 242 18.46 17.10 10.79
N VAL A 243 19.47 17.35 9.97
CA VAL A 243 19.29 17.94 8.62
C VAL A 243 18.58 16.96 7.69
N SER A 244 18.99 15.69 7.66
CA SER A 244 18.43 14.67 6.78
C SER A 244 16.98 14.33 7.14
N VAL A 245 16.68 14.14 8.41
CA VAL A 245 15.31 13.78 8.86
C VAL A 245 14.34 14.93 8.58
N ALA A 246 14.74 16.18 8.80
CA ALA A 246 13.91 17.34 8.48
C ALA A 246 13.57 17.41 6.98
N ASP A 247 14.54 17.17 6.11
CA ASP A 247 14.32 17.13 4.66
C ASP A 247 13.45 15.94 4.23
N LEU A 248 13.72 14.75 4.76
CA LEU A 248 12.90 13.55 4.49
C LEU A 248 11.45 13.76 4.90
N LYS A 249 11.18 14.30 6.08
CA LYS A 249 9.83 14.61 6.56
C LYS A 249 9.09 15.54 5.60
N LYS A 250 9.76 16.58 5.10
CA LYS A 250 9.19 17.49 4.10
C LYS A 250 8.83 16.76 2.79
N ASN A 251 9.75 15.95 2.28
CA ASN A 251 9.54 15.22 1.03
C ASN A 251 8.44 14.16 1.15
N TYR A 252 8.38 13.43 2.25
CA TYR A 252 7.30 12.47 2.49
C TYR A 252 5.95 13.16 2.72
N ALA A 253 5.92 14.32 3.40
CA ALA A 253 4.69 15.12 3.53
C ALA A 253 4.16 15.54 2.15
N ASN A 254 5.02 15.89 1.21
CA ASN A 254 4.64 16.21 -0.18
C ASN A 254 4.04 15.00 -0.92
N LEU A 255 4.34 13.78 -0.47
CA LEU A 255 3.71 12.54 -0.95
C LEU A 255 2.49 12.10 -0.14
N ASN A 256 2.10 12.88 0.87
CA ASN A 256 1.08 12.45 1.84
C ASN A 256 1.41 11.08 2.46
N VAL A 257 2.67 10.90 2.83
CA VAL A 257 3.23 9.72 3.52
C VAL A 257 3.75 10.15 4.88
N SER A 258 3.41 9.43 5.93
CA SER A 258 3.83 9.72 7.30
C SER A 258 4.25 8.46 8.03
N PHE A 259 5.19 8.62 8.96
CA PHE A 259 5.70 7.53 9.80
C PHE A 259 5.47 7.87 11.28
N ASP A 260 5.16 6.85 12.07
CA ASP A 260 5.02 6.98 13.52
C ASP A 260 6.39 6.93 14.20
N LEU A 261 7.31 6.13 13.64
CA LEU A 261 8.68 5.97 14.13
C LEU A 261 9.69 6.37 13.06
N TRP A 262 10.71 7.10 13.51
CA TRP A 262 11.87 7.51 12.72
C TRP A 262 13.12 6.82 13.25
N LYS A 263 13.06 5.50 13.32
CA LYS A 263 14.14 4.62 13.76
C LYS A 263 15.11 4.32 12.61
N GLY A 264 16.29 3.83 12.96
CA GLY A 264 17.28 3.44 11.98
C GLY A 264 18.19 2.33 12.49
N GLU A 265 19.19 2.00 11.69
CA GLU A 265 20.20 0.98 12.02
C GLU A 265 20.94 1.29 13.33
N ALA A 266 21.15 2.59 13.63
CA ALA A 266 21.81 3.03 14.86
C ALA A 266 21.05 2.63 16.13
N ASP A 267 19.72 2.66 16.09
CA ASP A 267 18.86 2.31 17.24
C ASP A 267 18.98 0.84 17.63
N ALA A 268 19.26 -0.02 16.68
CA ALA A 268 19.38 -1.45 16.89
C ALA A 268 20.75 -1.88 17.48
N GLN A 269 21.75 -1.03 17.42
CA GLN A 269 23.12 -1.39 17.78
C GLN A 269 23.26 -1.89 19.21
N LYS A 270 22.56 -1.30 20.17
CA LYS A 270 22.61 -1.69 21.58
C LYS A 270 22.09 -3.11 21.85
N TYR A 271 21.29 -3.68 20.95
CA TYR A 271 20.72 -5.02 21.09
C TYR A 271 21.62 -6.12 20.50
N ILE A 272 22.61 -5.75 19.68
CA ILE A 272 23.46 -6.72 18.98
C ILE A 272 24.30 -7.58 19.94
N PRO A 273 25.05 -7.03 20.92
CA PRO A 273 25.92 -7.82 21.78
C PRO A 273 25.18 -8.93 22.53
N ASP A 274 24.09 -8.60 23.19
CA ASP A 274 23.30 -9.58 23.96
C ASP A 274 22.61 -10.60 23.05
N MET A 275 22.15 -10.20 21.88
CA MET A 275 21.58 -11.08 20.87
C MET A 275 22.60 -12.10 20.38
N VAL A 276 23.81 -11.64 20.03
CA VAL A 276 24.90 -12.52 19.56
C VAL A 276 25.30 -13.53 20.65
N GLU A 277 25.42 -13.08 21.88
CA GLU A 277 25.76 -13.95 23.02
C GLU A 277 24.67 -15.02 23.23
N MET A 278 23.40 -14.62 23.20
CA MET A 278 22.25 -15.54 23.30
C MET A 278 22.30 -16.62 22.20
N LEU A 279 22.59 -16.23 20.95
CA LEU A 279 22.66 -17.16 19.83
C LEU A 279 23.79 -18.18 19.98
N LYS A 280 24.93 -17.75 20.54
CA LYS A 280 26.06 -18.64 20.85
C LYS A 280 25.74 -19.57 22.02
N GLU A 281 25.30 -19.03 23.16
CA GLU A 281 25.03 -19.78 24.38
C GLU A 281 23.96 -20.86 24.20
N LYS A 282 22.93 -20.58 23.43
CA LYS A 282 21.85 -21.52 23.12
C LYS A 282 22.20 -22.52 22.00
N GLY A 283 23.39 -22.40 21.41
CA GLY A 283 23.88 -23.30 20.37
C GLY A 283 23.21 -23.12 18.99
N TYR A 284 22.53 -22.01 18.74
CA TYR A 284 21.94 -21.70 17.43
C TYR A 284 23.00 -21.27 16.44
N ALA A 285 23.97 -20.46 16.90
CA ALA A 285 25.04 -19.94 16.06
C ALA A 285 26.32 -20.76 16.18
N HIS A 286 26.99 -20.97 15.05
CA HIS A 286 28.29 -21.62 14.96
C HIS A 286 29.18 -20.90 13.96
N TYR A 287 30.49 -21.16 14.04
CA TYR A 287 31.44 -20.59 13.09
C TYR A 287 31.55 -21.45 11.85
N ASP A 288 31.45 -20.84 10.70
CA ASP A 288 31.64 -21.40 9.39
C ASP A 288 32.58 -20.48 8.57
N GLU A 289 33.71 -21.00 8.13
CA GLU A 289 34.77 -20.24 7.47
C GLU A 289 35.15 -18.92 8.18
N GLY A 290 35.08 -18.93 9.51
CA GLY A 290 35.38 -17.80 10.38
C GLY A 290 34.21 -16.82 10.62
N ALA A 291 33.14 -16.92 9.87
CA ALA A 291 31.91 -16.15 10.10
C ALA A 291 31.00 -16.85 11.10
N LEU A 292 30.28 -16.08 11.90
CA LEU A 292 29.25 -16.59 12.80
C LEU A 292 27.91 -16.66 12.07
N VAL A 293 27.32 -17.86 11.98
CA VAL A 293 26.12 -18.12 11.18
C VAL A 293 25.08 -18.92 11.95
N VAL A 294 23.82 -18.82 11.53
CA VAL A 294 22.69 -19.65 11.97
C VAL A 294 22.12 -20.38 10.77
N ASP A 295 22.04 -21.69 10.82
CA ASP A 295 21.46 -22.51 9.75
C ASP A 295 19.95 -22.32 9.69
N VAL A 296 19.43 -22.03 8.49
CA VAL A 296 18.01 -21.74 8.22
C VAL A 296 17.42 -22.62 7.12
N GLN A 297 18.18 -23.60 6.63
CA GLN A 297 17.70 -24.59 5.66
C GLN A 297 16.55 -25.40 6.27
N GLU A 298 15.47 -25.61 5.52
CA GLU A 298 14.34 -26.45 5.88
C GLU A 298 14.25 -27.67 4.96
N GLU A 299 13.70 -28.77 5.45
CA GLU A 299 13.56 -30.02 4.68
C GLU A 299 12.69 -29.86 3.42
N THR A 300 11.78 -28.88 3.45
CA THR A 300 10.86 -28.58 2.33
C THR A 300 11.50 -27.76 1.22
N ASP A 301 12.70 -27.25 1.44
CA ASP A 301 13.38 -26.39 0.45
C ASP A 301 13.79 -27.18 -0.79
N LYS A 302 13.39 -26.67 -1.95
CA LYS A 302 13.76 -27.24 -3.25
C LYS A 302 15.15 -26.82 -3.73
N LYS A 303 15.69 -25.80 -3.10
CA LYS A 303 17.03 -25.24 -3.38
C LYS A 303 17.73 -24.99 -2.06
N GLU A 304 19.05 -24.99 -2.10
CA GLU A 304 19.87 -24.63 -0.96
C GLU A 304 19.56 -23.20 -0.51
N VAL A 305 19.29 -23.02 0.78
CA VAL A 305 19.14 -21.72 1.43
C VAL A 305 20.37 -21.49 2.29
N PRO A 306 21.22 -20.50 1.95
CA PRO A 306 22.43 -20.22 2.72
C PRO A 306 22.10 -19.85 4.17
N PRO A 307 23.02 -20.15 5.12
CA PRO A 307 22.84 -19.74 6.51
C PRO A 307 22.64 -18.24 6.67
N CYS A 308 21.89 -17.83 7.69
CA CYS A 308 21.80 -16.43 8.10
C CYS A 308 23.12 -16.01 8.75
N MET A 309 23.77 -15.02 8.18
CA MET A 309 25.07 -14.53 8.67
C MET A 309 24.89 -13.55 9.81
N ILE A 310 25.38 -13.88 10.99
CA ILE A 310 25.27 -13.06 12.20
C ILE A 310 26.43 -12.08 12.32
N LEU A 311 27.67 -12.55 12.12
CA LEU A 311 28.87 -11.73 12.09
C LEU A 311 29.80 -12.18 10.97
N LYS A 312 30.48 -11.24 10.33
CA LYS A 312 31.58 -11.53 9.41
C LYS A 312 32.75 -12.18 10.10
N SER A 313 33.70 -12.72 9.35
CA SER A 313 34.95 -13.29 9.85
C SER A 313 35.83 -12.29 10.64
N ASP A 314 35.69 -11.01 10.36
CA ASP A 314 36.34 -9.91 11.12
C ASP A 314 35.54 -9.46 12.36
N GLY A 315 34.41 -10.08 12.64
CA GLY A 315 33.51 -9.75 13.76
C GLY A 315 32.55 -8.59 13.50
N ALA A 316 32.53 -8.04 12.28
CA ALA A 316 31.63 -6.93 11.95
C ALA A 316 30.19 -7.40 11.73
N ALA A 317 29.24 -6.55 12.12
CA ALA A 317 27.81 -6.76 11.86
C ALA A 317 27.47 -6.55 10.37
N LEU A 318 26.38 -7.17 9.97
CA LEU A 318 25.80 -7.14 8.62
C LEU A 318 24.37 -6.61 8.66
N TYR A 319 23.72 -6.52 7.49
CA TYR A 319 22.29 -6.23 7.41
C TYR A 319 21.44 -7.27 8.14
N ASP A 320 21.77 -8.55 8.02
CA ASP A 320 21.09 -9.64 8.75
C ASP A 320 21.16 -9.42 10.27
N THR A 321 22.33 -9.03 10.78
CA THR A 321 22.52 -8.73 12.20
C THR A 321 21.65 -7.57 12.65
N THR A 322 21.65 -6.50 11.88
CA THR A 322 20.89 -5.29 12.19
C THR A 322 19.38 -5.53 12.11
N ASP A 323 18.91 -6.26 11.10
CA ASP A 323 17.50 -6.60 10.95
C ASP A 323 17.01 -7.51 12.08
N LEU A 324 17.81 -8.49 12.51
CA LEU A 324 17.50 -9.31 13.67
C LEU A 324 17.47 -8.50 14.96
N ALA A 325 18.46 -7.63 15.18
CA ALA A 325 18.49 -6.73 16.34
C ALA A 325 17.30 -5.75 16.36
N THR A 326 16.86 -5.30 15.20
CA THR A 326 15.65 -4.48 15.06
C THR A 326 14.39 -5.26 15.47
N LEU A 327 14.32 -6.55 15.16
CA LEU A 327 13.22 -7.41 15.65
C LEU A 327 13.27 -7.60 17.17
N VAL A 328 14.47 -7.70 17.76
CA VAL A 328 14.63 -7.71 19.24
C VAL A 328 14.07 -6.43 19.84
N GLU A 329 14.43 -5.27 19.29
CA GLU A 329 13.90 -3.97 19.73
C GLU A 329 12.39 -3.89 19.62
N ARG A 330 11.83 -4.30 18.48
CA ARG A 330 10.38 -4.27 18.23
C ARG A 330 9.61 -5.15 19.18
N GLU A 331 10.11 -6.34 19.44
CA GLU A 331 9.50 -7.27 20.41
C GLU A 331 9.53 -6.70 21.84
N GLU A 332 10.64 -6.09 22.23
CA GLU A 332 10.78 -5.48 23.56
C GLU A 332 9.87 -4.26 23.75
N LEU A 333 9.83 -3.36 22.77
CA LEU A 333 9.16 -2.05 22.91
C LEU A 333 7.68 -2.07 22.52
N TYR A 334 7.30 -2.87 21.54
CA TYR A 334 5.97 -2.79 20.92
C TYR A 334 5.19 -4.09 20.95
N GLN A 335 5.85 -5.23 21.10
CA GLN A 335 5.24 -6.58 21.11
C GLN A 335 4.23 -6.77 19.97
N PRO A 336 4.64 -6.60 18.70
CA PRO A 336 3.74 -6.68 17.57
C PRO A 336 3.20 -8.10 17.38
N ASP A 337 1.95 -8.21 16.96
CA ASP A 337 1.37 -9.47 16.48
C ASP A 337 1.87 -9.80 15.07
N GLU A 338 2.21 -8.76 14.32
CA GLU A 338 2.66 -8.89 12.93
C GLU A 338 3.64 -7.77 12.56
N VAL A 339 4.64 -8.11 11.76
CA VAL A 339 5.58 -7.14 11.15
C VAL A 339 5.61 -7.38 9.65
N ILE A 340 5.30 -6.33 8.88
CA ILE A 340 5.25 -6.35 7.43
C ILE A 340 6.40 -5.50 6.88
N TYR A 341 7.21 -6.08 5.98
CA TYR A 341 8.32 -5.40 5.32
C TYR A 341 7.98 -5.10 3.87
N VAL A 342 7.88 -3.83 3.53
CA VAL A 342 7.58 -3.35 2.17
C VAL A 342 8.88 -2.92 1.50
N VAL A 343 9.49 -3.84 0.76
CA VAL A 343 10.84 -3.71 0.23
C VAL A 343 10.93 -4.25 -1.22
N ASP A 344 12.04 -3.99 -1.89
CA ASP A 344 12.29 -4.52 -3.23
C ASP A 344 12.27 -6.05 -3.24
N LYS A 345 11.57 -6.65 -4.19
CA LYS A 345 11.43 -8.12 -4.31
C LYS A 345 12.77 -8.86 -4.43
N ARG A 346 13.84 -8.18 -4.85
CA ARG A 346 15.18 -8.76 -4.93
C ARG A 346 15.77 -9.11 -3.56
N GLN A 347 15.21 -8.57 -2.48
CA GLN A 347 15.62 -8.85 -1.10
C GLN A 347 14.92 -10.07 -0.49
N GLU A 348 14.15 -10.84 -1.26
CA GLU A 348 13.35 -11.96 -0.75
C GLU A 348 14.20 -12.99 0.01
N LEU A 349 15.34 -13.40 -0.55
CA LEU A 349 16.24 -14.38 0.10
C LEU A 349 16.74 -13.86 1.46
N HIS A 350 17.16 -12.61 1.54
CA HIS A 350 17.58 -11.98 2.78
C HIS A 350 16.49 -12.08 3.86
N PHE A 351 15.26 -11.74 3.53
CA PHE A 351 14.16 -11.80 4.50
C PHE A 351 13.73 -13.23 4.83
N VAL A 352 13.83 -14.16 3.91
CA VAL A 352 13.65 -15.60 4.21
C VAL A 352 14.64 -16.02 5.30
N GLN A 353 15.91 -15.67 5.15
CA GLN A 353 16.96 -15.98 6.13
C GLN A 353 16.68 -15.32 7.50
N VAL A 354 16.38 -14.03 7.50
CA VAL A 354 16.09 -13.25 8.73
C VAL A 354 14.85 -13.80 9.44
N PHE A 355 13.76 -14.03 8.73
CA PHE A 355 12.51 -14.52 9.31
C PHE A 355 12.67 -15.92 9.92
N ARG A 356 13.31 -16.84 9.19
CA ARG A 356 13.57 -18.19 9.69
C ARG A 356 14.50 -18.19 10.91
N CYS A 357 15.55 -17.37 10.88
CA CYS A 357 16.44 -17.18 12.00
C CYS A 357 15.69 -16.63 13.22
N ALA A 358 14.92 -15.58 13.06
CA ALA A 358 14.14 -14.96 14.14
C ALA A 358 13.15 -15.93 14.79
N LYS A 359 12.45 -16.73 13.99
CA LYS A 359 11.50 -17.75 14.47
C LYS A 359 12.20 -18.90 15.18
N LYS A 360 13.21 -19.46 14.55
CA LYS A 360 13.99 -20.60 15.08
C LYS A 360 14.64 -20.30 16.43
N THR A 361 15.15 -19.08 16.58
CA THR A 361 15.93 -18.69 17.76
C THR A 361 15.10 -18.07 18.87
N GLY A 362 13.81 -17.85 18.66
CA GLY A 362 12.93 -17.21 19.63
C GLY A 362 13.15 -15.70 19.79
N ILE A 363 13.82 -15.04 18.83
CA ILE A 363 13.92 -13.57 18.77
C ILE A 363 12.52 -12.96 18.66
N VAL A 364 11.65 -13.60 17.89
CA VAL A 364 10.22 -13.31 17.89
C VAL A 364 9.44 -14.49 18.45
N LYS A 365 8.21 -14.22 18.95
CA LYS A 365 7.32 -15.26 19.45
C LYS A 365 6.87 -16.18 18.31
N PRO A 366 6.53 -17.46 18.58
CA PRO A 366 6.03 -18.37 17.55
C PRO A 366 4.79 -17.86 16.82
N GLU A 367 3.90 -17.15 17.53
CA GLU A 367 2.66 -16.57 17.01
C GLU A 367 2.85 -15.24 16.25
N THR A 368 4.00 -14.58 16.38
CA THR A 368 4.28 -13.33 15.64
C THR A 368 4.40 -13.61 14.15
N GLU A 369 3.57 -12.97 13.36
CA GLU A 369 3.62 -13.08 11.90
C GLU A 369 4.71 -12.14 11.33
N LEU A 370 5.54 -12.67 10.45
CA LEU A 370 6.55 -11.91 9.70
C LEU A 370 6.23 -12.02 8.22
N GLU A 371 5.94 -10.90 7.57
CA GLU A 371 5.49 -10.87 6.19
C GLU A 371 6.41 -10.04 5.30
N PHE A 372 6.78 -10.61 4.16
CA PHE A 372 7.56 -9.96 3.11
C PHE A 372 6.62 -9.50 1.98
N LEU A 373 6.48 -8.20 1.81
CA LEU A 373 5.74 -7.60 0.71
C LEU A 373 6.73 -6.99 -0.29
N GLY A 374 7.19 -7.83 -1.21
CA GLY A 374 8.15 -7.43 -2.23
C GLY A 374 7.51 -6.68 -3.39
N PHE A 375 8.11 -5.57 -3.82
CA PHE A 375 7.65 -4.81 -4.97
C PHE A 375 8.64 -4.86 -6.14
N GLY A 376 8.09 -4.74 -7.34
CA GLY A 376 8.85 -4.70 -8.59
C GLY A 376 9.39 -3.31 -8.90
N THR A 377 10.07 -3.20 -10.05
CA THR A 377 10.75 -1.99 -10.50
C THR A 377 9.81 -1.06 -11.27
N MET A 378 9.95 0.24 -11.06
CA MET A 378 9.36 1.27 -11.90
C MET A 378 10.31 1.56 -13.07
N ASN A 379 9.84 1.30 -14.29
CA ASN A 379 10.63 1.43 -15.50
C ASN A 379 10.19 2.63 -16.36
N GLY A 380 11.09 3.12 -17.18
CA GLY A 380 10.76 4.04 -18.27
C GLY A 380 10.17 3.31 -19.48
N LYS A 381 9.76 4.08 -20.51
CA LYS A 381 9.23 3.53 -21.78
C LYS A 381 10.21 2.63 -22.54
N ASP A 382 11.50 2.74 -22.25
CA ASP A 382 12.57 1.90 -22.79
C ASP A 382 12.73 0.54 -22.08
N GLY A 383 11.88 0.27 -21.09
CA GLY A 383 11.92 -0.96 -20.28
C GLY A 383 13.07 -1.02 -19.27
N LYS A 384 13.83 0.05 -19.12
CA LYS A 384 14.92 0.18 -18.13
C LYS A 384 14.42 0.96 -16.91
N PRO A 385 15.09 0.84 -15.75
CA PRO A 385 14.75 1.66 -14.59
C PRO A 385 14.63 3.14 -14.94
N PHE A 386 13.58 3.78 -14.42
CA PHE A 386 13.25 5.17 -14.76
C PHE A 386 14.40 6.12 -14.44
N LYS A 387 14.84 6.90 -15.43
CA LYS A 387 15.97 7.82 -15.33
C LYS A 387 15.64 9.19 -15.92
N THR A 388 16.44 10.18 -15.58
CA THR A 388 16.40 11.49 -16.24
C THR A 388 16.86 11.36 -17.71
N ARG A 389 16.53 12.38 -18.51
CA ARG A 389 17.00 12.47 -19.92
C ARG A 389 18.53 12.43 -20.04
N GLU A 390 19.25 12.87 -19.02
CA GLU A 390 20.72 12.88 -18.94
C GLU A 390 21.31 11.58 -18.41
N GLY A 391 20.48 10.57 -18.11
CA GLY A 391 20.91 9.23 -17.71
C GLY A 391 21.08 9.00 -16.21
N GLY A 392 20.85 10.00 -15.37
CA GLY A 392 20.86 9.87 -13.90
C GLY A 392 19.53 9.39 -13.32
N VAL A 393 19.53 8.99 -12.04
CA VAL A 393 18.29 8.67 -11.33
C VAL A 393 17.54 9.98 -11.07
N MET A 394 16.25 10.03 -11.43
CA MET A 394 15.43 11.21 -11.22
C MET A 394 15.16 11.41 -9.72
N ARG A 395 15.36 12.63 -9.21
CA ARG A 395 14.93 13.02 -7.87
C ARG A 395 13.41 12.99 -7.78
N LEU A 396 12.91 12.46 -6.68
CA LEU A 396 11.47 12.37 -6.45
C LEU A 396 10.78 13.73 -6.46
N GLU A 397 11.40 14.74 -5.87
CA GLU A 397 10.93 16.13 -5.87
C GLU A 397 10.72 16.68 -7.30
N ASN A 398 11.62 16.38 -8.22
CA ASN A 398 11.51 16.82 -9.61
C ASN A 398 10.35 16.14 -10.33
N LEU A 399 10.15 14.84 -10.11
CA LEU A 399 9.00 14.11 -10.67
C LEU A 399 7.67 14.69 -10.20
N ILE A 400 7.54 14.93 -8.90
CA ILE A 400 6.34 15.53 -8.30
C ILE A 400 6.08 16.91 -8.90
N ARG A 401 7.13 17.74 -9.03
CA ARG A 401 7.02 19.08 -9.63
C ARG A 401 6.58 19.02 -11.10
N GLU A 402 7.21 18.20 -11.92
CA GLU A 402 6.84 18.05 -13.33
C GLU A 402 5.38 17.64 -13.53
N ILE A 403 4.91 16.68 -12.74
CA ILE A 403 3.53 16.22 -12.81
C ILE A 403 2.56 17.29 -12.31
N THR A 404 2.90 17.99 -11.24
CA THR A 404 2.08 19.09 -10.70
C THR A 404 1.97 20.25 -11.71
N GLU A 405 3.06 20.64 -12.34
CA GLU A 405 3.10 21.66 -13.39
C GLU A 405 2.22 21.26 -14.59
N LYS A 406 2.32 20.02 -15.03
CA LYS A 406 1.51 19.48 -16.13
C LYS A 406 0.00 19.49 -15.78
N MET A 407 -0.35 19.13 -14.55
CA MET A 407 -1.75 19.21 -14.09
C MET A 407 -2.23 20.65 -13.98
N TYR A 408 -1.37 21.58 -13.55
CA TYR A 408 -1.69 23.00 -13.51
C TYR A 408 -2.02 23.56 -14.90
N GLU A 409 -1.22 23.24 -15.91
CA GLU A 409 -1.48 23.62 -17.30
C GLU A 409 -2.84 23.10 -17.77
N LYS A 410 -3.12 21.81 -17.56
CA LYS A 410 -4.40 21.18 -17.96
C LYS A 410 -5.62 21.79 -17.24
N ILE A 411 -5.50 22.12 -15.96
CA ILE A 411 -6.58 22.70 -15.16
C ILE A 411 -6.88 24.14 -15.60
N THR A 412 -5.85 24.90 -15.94
CA THR A 412 -5.98 26.33 -16.31
C THR A 412 -6.34 26.55 -17.76
N GLU A 413 -6.15 25.58 -18.64
CA GLU A 413 -6.37 25.69 -20.09
C GLU A 413 -7.80 26.11 -20.46
N ASN A 414 -8.79 25.66 -19.72
CA ASN A 414 -10.22 25.87 -20.05
C ASN A 414 -11.04 26.51 -18.93
N ARG A 415 -10.44 27.07 -17.88
CA ARG A 415 -11.16 27.62 -16.73
C ARG A 415 -10.54 28.88 -16.17
N THR A 416 -11.44 29.80 -15.77
CA THR A 416 -11.09 30.99 -14.99
C THR A 416 -11.22 30.63 -13.50
N VAL A 417 -10.14 30.20 -12.90
CA VAL A 417 -10.01 29.97 -11.45
C VAL A 417 -8.88 30.84 -10.90
N SER A 418 -8.89 31.13 -9.60
CA SER A 418 -7.77 31.85 -9.00
C SER A 418 -6.47 31.02 -9.10
N GLU A 419 -5.35 31.70 -9.16
CA GLU A 419 -4.04 31.03 -9.23
C GLU A 419 -3.79 30.11 -8.02
N GLU A 420 -4.21 30.54 -6.83
CA GLU A 420 -4.11 29.76 -5.59
C GLU A 420 -4.95 28.48 -5.67
N GLU A 421 -6.20 28.58 -6.13
CA GLU A 421 -7.09 27.42 -6.28
C GLU A 421 -6.55 26.46 -7.34
N ALA A 422 -6.07 26.96 -8.46
CA ALA A 422 -5.48 26.16 -9.53
C ALA A 422 -4.21 25.40 -9.05
N LYS A 423 -3.35 26.04 -8.28
CA LYS A 423 -2.16 25.41 -7.70
C LYS A 423 -2.51 24.31 -6.69
N ALA A 424 -3.47 24.57 -5.80
CA ALA A 424 -3.93 23.59 -4.82
C ALA A 424 -4.57 22.37 -5.50
N THR A 425 -5.43 22.60 -6.48
CA THR A 425 -6.06 21.52 -7.26
C THR A 425 -5.02 20.73 -8.06
N ALA A 426 -4.07 21.40 -8.71
CA ALA A 426 -3.00 20.73 -9.46
C ALA A 426 -2.14 19.83 -8.58
N LYS A 427 -1.88 20.23 -7.35
CA LYS A 427 -1.16 19.41 -6.36
C LYS A 427 -1.95 18.15 -6.01
N MET A 428 -3.25 18.26 -5.73
CA MET A 428 -4.11 17.11 -5.42
C MET A 428 -4.22 16.14 -6.60
N VAL A 429 -4.46 16.67 -7.80
CA VAL A 429 -4.61 15.86 -9.01
C VAL A 429 -3.29 15.22 -9.42
N GLY A 430 -2.18 15.93 -9.28
CA GLY A 430 -0.83 15.37 -9.49
C GLY A 430 -0.52 14.23 -8.54
N MET A 431 -0.88 14.35 -7.28
CA MET A 431 -0.73 13.28 -6.29
C MET A 431 -1.57 12.05 -6.66
N ALA A 432 -2.82 12.27 -7.08
CA ALA A 432 -3.68 11.20 -7.55
C ALA A 432 -3.10 10.50 -8.79
N ALA A 433 -2.54 11.24 -9.72
CA ALA A 433 -1.90 10.70 -10.93
C ALA A 433 -0.73 9.77 -10.58
N ILE A 434 0.15 10.19 -9.68
CA ILE A 434 1.31 9.41 -9.23
C ILE A 434 0.87 8.17 -8.46
N LYS A 435 0.09 8.34 -7.41
CA LYS A 435 -0.27 7.26 -6.49
C LYS A 435 -1.16 6.22 -7.15
N TYR A 436 -2.18 6.64 -7.87
CA TYR A 436 -3.04 5.72 -8.59
C TYR A 436 -2.28 5.00 -9.72
N GLY A 437 -1.43 5.72 -10.43
CA GLY A 437 -0.58 5.14 -11.48
C GLY A 437 0.32 4.03 -10.96
N ASP A 438 0.94 4.21 -9.80
CA ASP A 438 1.74 3.18 -9.14
C ASP A 438 0.87 2.05 -8.58
N LEU A 439 -0.10 2.38 -7.72
CA LEU A 439 -0.90 1.43 -6.95
C LEU A 439 -1.88 0.60 -7.80
N SER A 440 -2.21 1.03 -9.01
CA SER A 440 -3.02 0.24 -9.94
C SER A 440 -2.31 -1.00 -10.47
N ASN A 441 -0.99 -1.08 -10.29
CA ASN A 441 -0.19 -2.25 -10.62
C ASN A 441 -0.05 -3.17 -9.42
N GLN A 442 -0.07 -4.47 -9.66
CA GLN A 442 0.23 -5.45 -8.63
C GLN A 442 1.64 -5.20 -8.08
N ALA A 443 1.79 -5.14 -6.75
CA ALA A 443 3.03 -4.72 -6.11
C ALA A 443 4.27 -5.47 -6.61
N ALA A 444 4.22 -6.81 -6.70
CA ALA A 444 5.36 -7.65 -7.11
C ALA A 444 5.75 -7.51 -8.60
N LYS A 445 4.93 -6.86 -9.41
CA LYS A 445 5.22 -6.69 -10.85
C LYS A 445 5.98 -5.40 -11.13
N ASP A 446 6.87 -5.48 -12.11
CA ASP A 446 7.46 -4.30 -12.72
C ASP A 446 6.41 -3.59 -13.58
N TYR A 447 6.49 -2.27 -13.70
CA TYR A 447 5.59 -1.51 -14.56
C TYR A 447 6.29 -0.34 -15.23
N VAL A 448 5.68 0.18 -16.28
CA VAL A 448 6.17 1.36 -17.00
C VAL A 448 5.48 2.61 -16.47
N PHE A 449 6.29 3.55 -15.97
CA PHE A 449 5.82 4.87 -15.57
C PHE A 449 5.66 5.76 -16.80
N ASP A 450 4.41 6.08 -17.12
CA ASP A 450 4.05 6.92 -18.27
C ASP A 450 3.31 8.17 -17.78
N VAL A 451 4.02 9.30 -17.76
CA VAL A 451 3.48 10.59 -17.30
C VAL A 451 2.23 11.01 -18.09
N ASP A 452 2.25 10.82 -19.42
CA ASP A 452 1.12 11.23 -20.28
C ASP A 452 -0.12 10.41 -19.98
N ARG A 453 0.04 9.11 -19.82
CA ARG A 453 -1.05 8.20 -19.44
C ARG A 453 -1.58 8.51 -18.05
N PHE A 454 -0.72 8.67 -17.05
CA PHE A 454 -1.13 8.83 -15.66
C PHE A 454 -1.79 10.19 -15.39
N THR A 455 -1.46 11.20 -16.17
CA THR A 455 -2.03 12.55 -16.08
C THR A 455 -3.28 12.76 -16.97
N SER A 456 -3.74 11.72 -17.66
CA SER A 456 -4.96 11.78 -18.46
C SER A 456 -6.21 11.81 -17.57
N PHE A 457 -7.21 12.60 -17.99
CA PHE A 457 -8.55 12.62 -17.37
C PHE A 457 -9.47 11.51 -17.91
N GLU A 458 -8.98 10.72 -18.86
CA GLU A 458 -9.72 9.62 -19.47
C GLU A 458 -9.01 8.30 -19.20
N GLY A 459 -9.79 7.22 -19.08
CA GLY A 459 -9.28 5.89 -18.83
C GLY A 459 -9.04 5.60 -17.35
N ASN A 460 -8.26 4.55 -17.09
CA ASN A 460 -8.01 4.06 -15.73
C ASN A 460 -6.87 4.86 -15.08
N THR A 461 -7.19 6.06 -14.59
CA THR A 461 -6.23 7.02 -14.02
C THR A 461 -6.77 7.66 -12.74
N GLY A 462 -5.85 8.18 -11.92
CA GLY A 462 -6.20 8.97 -10.72
C GLY A 462 -7.03 10.21 -11.05
N PRO A 463 -6.63 11.04 -12.03
CA PRO A 463 -7.42 12.19 -12.46
C PRO A 463 -8.85 11.84 -12.88
N TYR A 464 -9.08 10.73 -13.57
CA TYR A 464 -10.42 10.26 -13.93
C TYR A 464 -11.28 9.95 -12.69
N ILE A 465 -10.71 9.27 -11.71
CA ILE A 465 -11.40 8.97 -10.44
C ILE A 465 -11.76 10.26 -9.71
N LEU A 466 -10.85 11.22 -9.61
CA LEU A 466 -11.11 12.51 -8.97
C LEU A 466 -12.19 13.30 -9.71
N TYR A 467 -12.16 13.31 -11.03
CA TYR A 467 -13.17 13.96 -11.86
C TYR A 467 -14.58 13.37 -11.59
N THR A 468 -14.67 12.05 -11.47
CA THR A 468 -15.90 11.35 -11.10
C THR A 468 -16.42 11.78 -9.73
N ILE A 469 -15.54 11.82 -8.72
CA ILE A 469 -15.89 12.25 -7.35
C ILE A 469 -16.37 13.71 -7.36
N VAL A 470 -15.67 14.59 -8.03
CA VAL A 470 -16.04 16.02 -8.15
C VAL A 470 -17.40 16.19 -8.83
N ARG A 471 -17.67 15.41 -9.86
CA ARG A 471 -19.00 15.38 -10.51
C ARG A 471 -20.10 15.00 -9.53
N ILE A 472 -19.90 13.95 -8.74
CA ILE A 472 -20.87 13.54 -7.70
C ILE A 472 -21.06 14.66 -6.68
N LYS A 473 -19.97 15.22 -6.16
CA LYS A 473 -20.03 16.37 -5.22
C LYS A 473 -20.83 17.53 -5.77
N SER A 474 -20.62 17.89 -7.04
CA SER A 474 -21.34 18.95 -7.72
C SER A 474 -22.86 18.69 -7.77
N ILE A 475 -23.27 17.46 -8.10
CA ILE A 475 -24.69 17.08 -8.11
C ILE A 475 -25.30 17.19 -6.72
N LEU A 476 -24.63 16.66 -5.70
CA LEU A 476 -25.10 16.70 -4.31
C LEU A 476 -25.20 18.14 -3.79
N ASN A 477 -24.25 19.02 -4.12
CA ASN A 477 -24.28 20.42 -3.73
C ASN A 477 -25.44 21.17 -4.41
N LYS A 478 -25.67 20.98 -5.70
CA LYS A 478 -26.81 21.58 -6.42
C LYS A 478 -28.16 21.12 -5.85
N TYR A 479 -28.25 19.86 -5.45
CA TYR A 479 -29.44 19.35 -4.77
C TYR A 479 -29.70 20.07 -3.45
N LYS A 480 -28.67 20.24 -2.60
CA LYS A 480 -28.77 21.01 -1.34
C LYS A 480 -29.12 22.49 -1.59
N GLU A 481 -28.48 23.13 -2.54
CA GLU A 481 -28.71 24.52 -2.89
C GLU A 481 -30.14 24.79 -3.40
N SER A 482 -30.82 23.75 -3.93
CA SER A 482 -32.24 23.83 -4.30
C SER A 482 -33.21 23.86 -3.10
N GLY A 483 -32.68 23.83 -1.85
CA GLY A 483 -33.45 23.85 -0.61
C GLY A 483 -34.03 22.52 -0.19
N LYS A 484 -33.63 21.42 -0.83
CA LYS A 484 -34.08 20.07 -0.52
C LYS A 484 -33.25 19.44 0.61
N SER A 485 -33.90 18.72 1.53
CA SER A 485 -33.25 18.08 2.66
C SER A 485 -32.49 16.82 2.25
N MET A 486 -31.36 16.61 2.90
CA MET A 486 -30.57 15.37 2.85
C MET A 486 -30.97 14.39 3.95
N ASP A 487 -31.94 14.73 4.80
CA ASP A 487 -32.38 13.88 5.89
C ASP A 487 -33.35 12.80 5.39
N ASP A 488 -33.29 11.62 6.01
CA ASP A 488 -34.18 10.49 5.73
C ASP A 488 -34.22 10.01 4.26
N ILE A 489 -33.13 10.27 3.51
CA ILE A 489 -33.00 9.72 2.16
C ILE A 489 -32.64 8.24 2.23
N LYS A 490 -33.33 7.43 1.40
CA LYS A 490 -33.09 5.97 1.29
C LYS A 490 -33.00 5.56 -0.16
N ILE A 491 -32.22 4.53 -0.39
CA ILE A 491 -32.11 3.88 -1.69
C ILE A 491 -33.37 3.01 -1.88
N LEU A 492 -34.09 3.26 -2.97
CA LEU A 492 -35.25 2.48 -3.42
C LEU A 492 -34.83 1.46 -4.50
N PRO A 493 -35.67 0.48 -4.78
CA PRO A 493 -35.43 -0.45 -5.88
C PRO A 493 -35.12 0.26 -7.20
N ALA A 494 -34.08 -0.18 -7.90
CA ALA A 494 -33.67 0.39 -9.18
C ALA A 494 -34.79 0.33 -10.23
N THR A 495 -34.93 1.38 -11.03
CA THR A 495 -35.91 1.49 -12.11
C THR A 495 -35.28 1.44 -13.51
N SER A 496 -33.95 1.36 -13.58
CA SER A 496 -33.19 1.19 -14.83
C SER A 496 -32.02 0.23 -14.66
N GLU A 497 -31.51 -0.30 -15.77
CA GLU A 497 -30.36 -1.20 -15.76
C GLU A 497 -29.08 -0.50 -15.27
N SER A 498 -28.86 0.75 -15.67
CA SER A 498 -27.66 1.49 -15.23
C SER A 498 -27.70 1.84 -13.74
N GLU A 499 -28.88 2.12 -13.18
CA GLU A 499 -29.06 2.31 -11.75
C GLU A 499 -28.76 1.02 -10.98
N LYS A 500 -29.33 -0.11 -11.44
CA LYS A 500 -29.08 -1.42 -10.84
C LYS A 500 -27.60 -1.81 -10.91
N ALA A 501 -26.95 -1.58 -12.06
CA ALA A 501 -25.53 -1.85 -12.23
C ALA A 501 -24.68 -1.05 -11.24
N LEU A 502 -24.99 0.23 -11.03
CA LEU A 502 -24.31 1.07 -10.01
C LEU A 502 -24.55 0.53 -8.59
N MET A 503 -25.78 0.14 -8.28
CA MET A 503 -26.12 -0.44 -6.97
C MET A 503 -25.33 -1.73 -6.70
N LEU A 504 -25.23 -2.61 -7.67
CA LEU A 504 -24.49 -3.87 -7.55
C LEU A 504 -22.97 -3.66 -7.44
N GLU A 505 -22.41 -2.67 -8.16
CA GLU A 505 -21.01 -2.30 -7.98
C GLU A 505 -20.75 -1.74 -6.57
N ALA A 506 -21.60 -0.85 -6.07
CA ALA A 506 -21.50 -0.36 -4.71
C ALA A 506 -21.59 -1.49 -3.67
N ALA A 507 -22.44 -2.48 -3.90
CA ALA A 507 -22.62 -3.63 -3.00
C ALA A 507 -21.38 -4.53 -2.88
N LYS A 508 -20.46 -4.50 -3.83
CA LYS A 508 -19.19 -5.26 -3.78
C LYS A 508 -18.18 -4.72 -2.77
N PHE A 509 -18.36 -3.50 -2.27
CA PHE A 509 -17.36 -2.81 -1.43
C PHE A 509 -16.85 -3.66 -0.27
N GLY A 510 -17.74 -4.29 0.50
CA GLY A 510 -17.35 -5.14 1.63
C GLY A 510 -16.46 -6.30 1.25
N SER A 511 -16.82 -7.06 0.21
CA SER A 511 -16.03 -8.21 -0.26
C SER A 511 -14.70 -7.79 -0.87
N VAL A 512 -14.67 -6.66 -1.58
CA VAL A 512 -13.42 -6.10 -2.11
C VAL A 512 -12.48 -5.74 -0.98
N MET A 513 -12.98 -5.08 0.06
CA MET A 513 -12.16 -4.67 1.21
C MET A 513 -11.61 -5.84 2.01
N GLU A 514 -12.35 -6.94 2.13
CA GLU A 514 -11.85 -8.18 2.73
C GLU A 514 -10.67 -8.74 1.95
N ASN A 515 -10.81 -8.88 0.64
CA ASN A 515 -9.72 -9.36 -0.23
C ASN A 515 -8.51 -8.42 -0.22
N VAL A 516 -8.73 -7.11 -0.22
CA VAL A 516 -7.66 -6.11 -0.13
C VAL A 516 -6.88 -6.25 1.18
N TYR A 517 -7.58 -6.46 2.28
CA TYR A 517 -6.98 -6.65 3.59
C TYR A 517 -6.19 -7.96 3.68
N GLU A 518 -6.77 -9.07 3.25
CA GLU A 518 -6.14 -10.39 3.31
C GLU A 518 -4.88 -10.49 2.45
N GLU A 519 -4.89 -9.86 1.28
CA GLU A 519 -3.79 -9.94 0.32
C GLU A 519 -2.85 -8.72 0.36
N LEU A 520 -3.13 -7.73 1.21
CA LEU A 520 -2.41 -6.45 1.25
C LEU A 520 -2.26 -5.83 -0.15
N ALA A 521 -3.38 -5.74 -0.87
CA ALA A 521 -3.41 -5.51 -2.30
C ALA A 521 -4.12 -4.20 -2.70
N PRO A 522 -3.44 -3.02 -2.61
CA PRO A 522 -4.00 -1.74 -3.03
C PRO A 522 -4.50 -1.72 -4.49
N HIS A 523 -3.88 -2.49 -5.39
CA HIS A 523 -4.30 -2.57 -6.80
C HIS A 523 -5.75 -3.05 -6.98
N LYS A 524 -6.27 -3.84 -6.04
CA LYS A 524 -7.68 -4.28 -6.05
C LYS A 524 -8.64 -3.15 -5.70
N ILE A 525 -8.22 -2.20 -4.87
CA ILE A 525 -8.97 -0.96 -4.65
C ILE A 525 -9.06 -0.16 -5.95
N CYS A 526 -7.93 0.03 -6.63
CA CYS A 526 -7.88 0.75 -7.91
C CYS A 526 -8.81 0.12 -8.95
N ALA A 527 -8.76 -1.19 -9.13
CA ALA A 527 -9.65 -1.91 -10.06
C ALA A 527 -11.12 -1.71 -9.70
N TYR A 528 -11.46 -1.83 -8.43
CA TYR A 528 -12.82 -1.66 -7.94
C TYR A 528 -13.37 -0.25 -8.17
N ILE A 529 -12.62 0.78 -7.78
CA ILE A 529 -13.11 2.16 -7.94
C ILE A 529 -13.17 2.62 -9.40
N TYR A 530 -12.37 2.04 -10.27
CA TYR A 530 -12.50 2.25 -11.71
C TYR A 530 -13.83 1.69 -12.24
N ASP A 531 -14.19 0.47 -11.86
CA ASP A 531 -15.47 -0.13 -12.25
C ASP A 531 -16.66 0.63 -11.66
N LEU A 532 -16.56 1.05 -10.40
CA LEU A 532 -17.58 1.86 -9.73
C LEU A 532 -17.75 3.23 -10.40
N ALA A 533 -16.66 3.89 -10.76
CA ALA A 533 -16.68 5.17 -11.48
C ALA A 533 -17.33 5.03 -12.86
N ASN A 534 -17.01 3.95 -13.59
CA ASN A 534 -17.63 3.67 -14.89
C ASN A 534 -19.14 3.40 -14.76
N ALA A 535 -19.55 2.64 -13.76
CA ALA A 535 -20.97 2.38 -13.49
C ALA A 535 -21.73 3.67 -13.15
N PHE A 536 -21.13 4.53 -12.32
CA PHE A 536 -21.70 5.85 -12.01
C PHE A 536 -21.80 6.73 -13.27
N ASN A 537 -20.75 6.84 -14.06
CA ASN A 537 -20.75 7.68 -15.25
C ASN A 537 -21.78 7.22 -16.29
N ARG A 538 -21.97 5.92 -16.45
CA ARG A 538 -23.06 5.35 -17.28
C ARG A 538 -24.43 5.80 -16.75
N PHE A 539 -24.70 5.61 -15.46
CA PHE A 539 -25.94 6.04 -14.82
C PHE A 539 -26.17 7.55 -14.98
N TYR A 540 -25.14 8.37 -14.78
CA TYR A 540 -25.19 9.81 -14.94
C TYR A 540 -25.57 10.24 -16.37
N HIS A 541 -25.01 9.59 -17.39
CA HIS A 541 -25.31 9.91 -18.78
C HIS A 541 -26.71 9.48 -19.22
N GLU A 542 -27.23 8.40 -18.65
CA GLU A 542 -28.55 7.85 -19.00
C GLU A 542 -29.70 8.44 -18.16
N THR A 543 -29.40 9.21 -17.10
CA THR A 543 -30.38 9.64 -16.10
C THR A 543 -30.33 11.13 -15.83
N LYS A 544 -31.49 11.80 -15.90
CA LYS A 544 -31.64 13.20 -15.52
C LYS A 544 -31.85 13.35 -14.02
N ILE A 545 -30.80 13.18 -13.22
CA ILE A 545 -30.86 13.08 -11.76
C ILE A 545 -31.53 14.29 -11.10
N LEU A 546 -31.03 15.50 -11.41
CA LEU A 546 -31.55 16.75 -10.82
C LEU A 546 -32.89 17.22 -11.43
N ALA A 547 -33.22 16.71 -12.61
CA ALA A 547 -34.47 16.99 -13.30
C ALA A 547 -35.51 15.88 -13.16
N GLU A 548 -35.29 14.89 -12.28
CA GLU A 548 -36.31 13.89 -11.95
C GLU A 548 -37.50 14.54 -11.27
N GLU A 549 -38.68 14.31 -11.81
CA GLU A 549 -39.95 14.91 -11.33
C GLU A 549 -40.54 14.15 -10.14
N ASP A 550 -40.30 12.84 -10.06
CA ASP A 550 -40.67 12.02 -8.90
C ASP A 550 -39.72 12.28 -7.74
N GLU A 551 -40.22 12.97 -6.71
CA GLU A 551 -39.44 13.37 -5.55
C GLU A 551 -38.82 12.17 -4.80
N GLN A 552 -39.54 11.07 -4.67
CA GLN A 552 -39.03 9.88 -3.97
C GLN A 552 -37.92 9.21 -4.77
N LYS A 553 -38.09 9.14 -6.07
CA LYS A 553 -37.09 8.61 -6.99
C LYS A 553 -35.84 9.49 -7.01
N GLN A 554 -35.99 10.80 -7.03
CA GLN A 554 -34.87 11.74 -6.93
C GLN A 554 -34.11 11.56 -5.62
N LYS A 555 -34.81 11.46 -4.47
CA LYS A 555 -34.20 11.19 -3.17
C LYS A 555 -33.42 9.88 -3.16
N SER A 556 -33.93 8.83 -3.81
CA SER A 556 -33.21 7.56 -3.97
C SER A 556 -31.93 7.72 -4.76
N TYR A 557 -31.95 8.46 -5.86
CA TYR A 557 -30.73 8.78 -6.62
C TYR A 557 -29.70 9.50 -5.76
N ILE A 558 -30.13 10.50 -4.99
CA ILE A 558 -29.25 11.25 -4.10
C ILE A 558 -28.64 10.35 -3.00
N ALA A 559 -29.43 9.43 -2.44
CA ALA A 559 -28.94 8.45 -1.47
C ALA A 559 -27.87 7.54 -2.09
N LEU A 560 -28.12 7.05 -3.30
CA LEU A 560 -27.15 6.20 -4.03
C LEU A 560 -25.86 6.95 -4.38
N LEU A 561 -25.96 8.21 -4.80
CA LEU A 561 -24.81 9.05 -5.09
C LEU A 561 -24.00 9.37 -3.82
N THR A 562 -24.68 9.61 -2.71
CA THR A 562 -24.04 9.83 -1.41
C THR A 562 -23.22 8.62 -1.00
N LEU A 563 -23.81 7.43 -1.10
CA LEU A 563 -23.10 6.18 -0.80
C LEU A 563 -21.91 5.96 -1.76
N THR A 564 -22.11 6.18 -3.05
CA THR A 564 -21.05 6.05 -4.07
C THR A 564 -19.88 7.01 -3.80
N ARG A 565 -20.17 8.28 -3.48
CA ARG A 565 -19.16 9.25 -3.06
C ARG A 565 -18.39 8.77 -1.84
N ASP A 566 -19.08 8.29 -0.83
CA ASP A 566 -18.45 7.86 0.43
C ASP A 566 -17.55 6.65 0.22
N ILE A 567 -17.95 5.70 -0.60
CA ILE A 567 -17.12 4.56 -1.01
C ILE A 567 -15.87 5.03 -1.76
N LEU A 568 -16.05 5.87 -2.78
CA LEU A 568 -14.92 6.38 -3.58
C LEU A 568 -13.95 7.19 -2.72
N THR A 569 -14.46 8.06 -1.85
CA THR A 569 -13.65 8.88 -0.94
C THR A 569 -12.89 8.01 0.06
N THR A 570 -13.52 7.00 0.63
CA THR A 570 -12.85 6.02 1.50
C THR A 570 -11.72 5.31 0.75
N CYS A 571 -11.98 4.84 -0.45
CA CYS A 571 -10.99 4.12 -1.25
C CYS A 571 -9.79 4.99 -1.61
N ILE A 572 -9.99 6.24 -2.03
CA ILE A 572 -8.86 7.13 -2.36
C ILE A 572 -8.07 7.54 -1.12
N ASP A 573 -8.72 7.69 0.04
CA ASP A 573 -8.01 7.89 1.31
C ASP A 573 -7.09 6.72 1.63
N LEU A 574 -7.55 5.49 1.44
CA LEU A 574 -6.73 4.28 1.60
C LEU A 574 -5.58 4.19 0.59
N LEU A 575 -5.71 4.80 -0.57
CA LEU A 575 -4.64 4.94 -1.55
C LEU A 575 -3.72 6.14 -1.27
N GLY A 576 -4.11 7.02 -0.34
CA GLY A 576 -3.30 8.12 0.15
C GLY A 576 -3.42 9.43 -0.63
N PHE A 577 -4.53 9.69 -1.31
CA PHE A 577 -4.78 10.97 -1.96
C PHE A 577 -6.22 11.47 -1.72
N GLU A 578 -6.47 12.71 -2.06
CA GLU A 578 -7.70 13.42 -1.77
C GLU A 578 -8.33 13.99 -3.04
N ALA A 579 -9.64 14.21 -3.02
CA ALA A 579 -10.36 14.88 -4.08
C ALA A 579 -10.57 16.38 -3.77
N PRO A 580 -10.33 17.27 -4.74
CA PRO A 580 -10.70 18.68 -4.59
C PRO A 580 -12.22 18.85 -4.58
N GLU A 581 -12.70 20.02 -4.14
CA GLU A 581 -14.13 20.34 -4.17
C GLU A 581 -14.61 20.67 -5.59
N ARG A 582 -13.73 21.24 -6.39
CA ARG A 582 -13.97 21.60 -7.80
C ARG A 582 -12.78 21.27 -8.66
N MET A 583 -13.06 20.93 -9.89
CA MET A 583 -12.01 20.53 -10.82
C MET A 583 -12.34 20.95 -12.25
#